data_1dcb01193909d46e57985762cdfdde39
#
_entry.id   1dcb01193909d46e57985762cdfdde39
#
_cell.length_a   1.000
_cell.length_b   1.000
_cell.length_c   1.000
_cell.angle_alpha   90.00
_cell.angle_beta   90.00
_cell.angle_gamma   90.00
#
_symmetry.space_group_name_H-M   'P 1'
#
loop_
_entity.id
_entity.type
_entity.pdbx_description
1 polymer ?
#
loop_
_entity_poly.entity_id
_entity_poly.type
_entity_poly.pdbx_seq_one_letter_code
_entity_poly.pdbx_strand_id
1 'polypeptide(L)'
;VEVGFVAPVLVVQKGNPQSIKSIEDLARPGLKVALTDPQYSTCGEMVFALLEKKGIKDAVMKNVENRLTKGHSNIGTFLKTQVIDAGIMWNGVAHTFKDSLDIVKTPYEYDEETHVYIMGLNHTKQAESLKEFMEFARKRGPAIFAEFGYVK
;
A
#
# COMPACT_ATOMS: atom_id res chain seq x y z
N VAL A 1 3.31 -21.02 4.33
CA VAL A 1 4.41 -20.29 5.00
C VAL A 1 4.08 -18.81 4.95
N GLU A 2 3.98 -18.17 6.10
CA GLU A 2 3.88 -16.71 6.20
C GLU A 2 5.23 -16.07 5.86
N VAL A 3 5.21 -15.03 5.05
CA VAL A 3 6.42 -14.34 4.58
C VAL A 3 6.45 -12.85 4.93
N GLY A 4 5.38 -12.32 5.49
CA GLY A 4 5.26 -10.94 5.93
C GLY A 4 3.82 -10.46 5.88
N PHE A 5 3.61 -9.16 5.98
CA PHE A 5 2.29 -8.55 5.81
C PHE A 5 2.35 -7.28 4.96
N VAL A 6 1.22 -6.93 4.39
CA VAL A 6 1.03 -5.66 3.70
C VAL A 6 0.18 -4.74 4.55
N ALA A 7 0.49 -3.45 4.47
CA ALA A 7 -0.28 -2.40 5.10
C ALA A 7 -0.43 -1.22 4.13
N PRO A 8 -1.57 -0.52 4.14
CA PRO A 8 -1.68 0.75 3.45
C PRO A 8 -0.71 1.76 4.05
N VAL A 9 0.00 2.49 3.20
CA VAL A 9 0.93 3.54 3.62
C VAL A 9 0.60 4.85 2.91
N LEU A 10 0.72 5.95 3.64
CA LEU A 10 0.60 7.28 3.09
C LEU A 10 1.88 7.62 2.33
N VAL A 11 1.74 7.94 1.06
CA VAL A 11 2.84 8.27 0.14
C VAL A 11 2.68 9.67 -0.41
N VAL A 12 3.79 10.36 -0.57
CA VAL A 12 3.85 11.76 -1.01
C VAL A 12 4.93 11.93 -2.08
N GLN A 13 4.87 13.05 -2.80
CA GLN A 13 5.96 13.44 -3.70
C GLN A 13 7.30 13.44 -2.95
N LYS A 14 8.38 13.13 -3.66
CA LYS A 14 9.74 13.14 -3.10
C LYS A 14 10.05 14.49 -2.45
N GLY A 15 10.56 14.46 -1.22
CA GLY A 15 10.83 15.65 -0.41
C GLY A 15 9.59 16.24 0.28
N ASN A 16 8.41 15.67 0.10
CA ASN A 16 7.15 16.08 0.76
C ASN A 16 6.90 17.60 0.69
N PRO A 17 6.80 18.21 -0.50
CA PRO A 17 6.71 19.66 -0.64
C PRO A 17 5.44 20.25 0.01
N GLN A 18 4.40 19.46 0.18
CA GLN A 18 3.15 19.86 0.84
C GLN A 18 3.17 19.69 2.36
N SER A 19 4.28 19.21 2.93
CA SER A 19 4.44 18.98 4.38
C SER A 19 3.29 18.15 4.98
N ILE A 20 2.90 17.08 4.30
CA ILE A 20 1.86 16.15 4.73
C ILE A 20 2.43 15.23 5.81
N LYS A 21 1.79 15.15 6.97
CA LYS A 21 2.29 14.42 8.14
C LYS A 21 1.34 13.32 8.61
N SER A 22 0.06 13.40 8.22
CA SER A 22 -0.96 12.45 8.65
C SER A 22 -2.02 12.23 7.57
N ILE A 23 -2.88 11.25 7.78
CA ILE A 23 -4.02 10.98 6.89
C ILE A 23 -5.02 12.13 6.91
N GLU A 24 -5.17 12.82 8.04
CA GLU A 24 -6.03 14.00 8.19
C GLU A 24 -5.60 15.15 7.27
N ASP A 25 -4.32 15.27 7.00
CA ASP A 25 -3.80 16.29 6.08
C ASP A 25 -4.35 16.12 4.66
N LEU A 26 -4.76 14.91 4.26
CA LEU A 26 -5.38 14.67 2.95
C LEU A 26 -6.69 15.42 2.76
N ALA A 27 -7.32 15.86 3.85
CA ALA A 27 -8.53 16.68 3.84
C ALA A 27 -8.28 18.19 3.61
N ARG A 28 -7.01 18.64 3.59
CA ARG A 28 -6.68 20.06 3.33
C ARG A 28 -7.12 20.46 1.94
N PRO A 29 -7.89 21.57 1.80
CA PRO A 29 -8.36 22.01 0.49
C PRO A 29 -7.23 22.26 -0.50
N GLY A 30 -7.43 21.86 -1.76
CA GLY A 30 -6.51 22.12 -2.85
C GLY A 30 -5.39 21.08 -3.03
N LEU A 31 -5.26 20.09 -2.16
CA LEU A 31 -4.37 18.96 -2.40
C LEU A 31 -4.90 18.09 -3.56
N LYS A 32 -3.98 17.56 -4.33
CA LYS A 32 -4.28 16.56 -5.37
C LYS A 32 -3.98 15.18 -4.79
N VAL A 33 -5.01 14.41 -4.52
CA VAL A 33 -4.92 13.08 -3.89
C VAL A 33 -5.36 12.01 -4.88
N ALA A 34 -4.72 10.84 -4.86
CA ALA A 34 -5.22 9.64 -5.52
C ALA A 34 -5.34 8.49 -4.53
N LEU A 35 -6.41 7.72 -4.67
CA LEU A 35 -6.68 6.52 -3.87
C LEU A 35 -7.02 5.36 -4.80
N THR A 36 -6.90 4.14 -4.30
CA THR A 36 -7.43 2.98 -5.01
C THR A 36 -8.93 2.86 -4.81
N ASP A 37 -9.62 2.50 -5.88
CA ASP A 37 -11.06 2.28 -5.88
C ASP A 37 -11.40 1.06 -5.03
N PRO A 38 -12.28 1.18 -4.01
CA PRO A 38 -12.67 0.07 -3.14
C PRO A 38 -13.36 -1.07 -3.90
N GLN A 39 -13.91 -0.83 -5.09
CA GLN A 39 -14.50 -1.89 -5.92
C GLN A 39 -13.43 -2.84 -6.50
N TYR A 40 -12.17 -2.44 -6.54
CA TYR A 40 -11.08 -3.21 -7.15
C TYR A 40 -9.91 -3.50 -6.20
N SER A 41 -9.94 -2.98 -4.98
CA SER A 41 -8.80 -3.07 -4.07
C SER A 41 -9.21 -3.15 -2.61
N THR A 42 -8.79 -4.20 -1.91
CA THR A 42 -8.93 -4.33 -0.45
C THR A 42 -8.27 -3.17 0.29
N CYS A 43 -7.13 -2.66 -0.20
CA CYS A 43 -6.53 -1.45 0.34
C CYS A 43 -7.48 -0.25 0.22
N GLY A 44 -8.18 -0.11 -0.91
CA GLY A 44 -9.21 0.91 -1.09
C GLY A 44 -10.33 0.77 -0.07
N GLU A 45 -10.85 -0.45 0.14
CA GLU A 45 -11.88 -0.72 1.16
C GLU A 45 -11.42 -0.29 2.56
N MET A 46 -10.21 -0.71 2.98
CA MET A 46 -9.63 -0.35 4.28
C MET A 46 -9.46 1.16 4.43
N VAL A 47 -8.94 1.82 3.40
CA VAL A 47 -8.73 3.28 3.42
C VAL A 47 -10.05 4.03 3.52
N PHE A 48 -11.05 3.64 2.74
CA PHE A 48 -12.36 4.30 2.79
C PHE A 48 -13.03 4.12 4.14
N ALA A 49 -12.97 2.93 4.74
CA ALA A 49 -13.47 2.68 6.09
C ALA A 49 -12.76 3.56 7.13
N LEU A 50 -11.43 3.71 7.02
CA LEU A 50 -10.66 4.57 7.90
C LEU A 50 -11.04 6.05 7.75
N LEU A 51 -11.20 6.55 6.52
CA LEU A 51 -11.61 7.93 6.26
C LEU A 51 -13.02 8.22 6.80
N GLU A 52 -13.93 7.25 6.73
CA GLU A 52 -15.25 7.34 7.36
C GLU A 52 -15.15 7.39 8.89
N LYS A 53 -14.40 6.46 9.50
CA LYS A 53 -14.18 6.42 10.95
C LYS A 53 -13.62 7.75 11.48
N LYS A 54 -12.74 8.40 10.69
CA LYS A 54 -12.17 9.72 11.02
C LYS A 54 -13.06 10.90 10.68
N GLY A 55 -14.18 10.70 9.99
CA GLY A 55 -15.09 11.76 9.57
C GLY A 55 -14.54 12.73 8.53
N ILE A 56 -13.52 12.32 7.78
CA ILE A 56 -12.84 13.17 6.77
C ILE A 56 -13.07 12.72 5.32
N LYS A 57 -13.82 11.64 5.11
CA LYS A 57 -14.01 11.05 3.78
C LYS A 57 -14.45 12.07 2.73
N ASP A 58 -15.49 12.85 3.00
CA ASP A 58 -16.04 13.81 2.04
C ASP A 58 -15.02 14.88 1.63
N ALA A 59 -14.22 15.36 2.60
CA ALA A 59 -13.19 16.35 2.33
C ALA A 59 -12.04 15.76 1.50
N VAL A 60 -11.61 14.53 1.81
CA VAL A 60 -10.60 13.82 1.03
C VAL A 60 -11.11 13.52 -0.38
N MET A 61 -12.37 13.08 -0.53
CA MET A 61 -12.94 12.77 -1.84
C MET A 61 -13.06 14.00 -2.75
N LYS A 62 -13.24 15.22 -2.19
CA LYS A 62 -13.13 16.46 -2.98
C LYS A 62 -11.73 16.65 -3.56
N ASN A 63 -10.69 16.24 -2.83
CA ASN A 63 -9.30 16.29 -3.28
C ASN A 63 -8.92 15.13 -4.21
N VAL A 64 -9.66 14.03 -4.17
CA VAL A 64 -9.49 12.89 -5.08
C VAL A 64 -10.12 13.19 -6.45
N GLU A 65 -11.29 13.81 -6.50
CA GLU A 65 -12.03 14.09 -7.74
C GLU A 65 -12.23 12.80 -8.58
N ASN A 66 -11.60 12.73 -9.76
CA ASN A 66 -11.64 11.61 -10.68
C ASN A 66 -10.36 10.74 -10.62
N ARG A 67 -9.57 10.84 -9.54
CA ARG A 67 -8.31 10.12 -9.38
C ARG A 67 -8.42 8.85 -8.53
N LEU A 68 -9.56 8.17 -8.58
CA LEU A 68 -9.67 6.78 -8.14
C LEU A 68 -9.00 5.88 -9.17
N THR A 69 -8.13 5.00 -8.71
CA THR A 69 -7.36 4.10 -9.57
C THR A 69 -7.70 2.63 -9.31
N LYS A 70 -7.63 1.80 -10.35
CA LYS A 70 -7.81 0.35 -10.20
C LYS A 70 -6.59 -0.35 -9.63
N GLY A 71 -5.43 0.30 -9.68
CA GLY A 71 -4.17 -0.30 -9.23
C GLY A 71 -3.22 0.71 -8.60
N HIS A 72 -2.45 0.24 -7.64
CA HIS A 72 -1.53 1.05 -6.85
C HIS A 72 -0.38 1.66 -7.67
N SER A 73 0.08 0.97 -8.73
CA SER A 73 1.16 1.46 -9.59
C SER A 73 0.82 2.78 -10.28
N ASN A 74 -0.48 3.05 -10.51
CA ASN A 74 -0.93 4.33 -11.06
C ASN A 74 -0.64 5.47 -10.09
N ILE A 75 -0.86 5.26 -8.79
CA ILE A 75 -0.56 6.26 -7.75
C ILE A 75 0.95 6.55 -7.72
N GLY A 76 1.79 5.50 -7.75
CA GLY A 76 3.24 5.67 -7.82
C GLY A 76 3.69 6.47 -9.06
N THR A 77 3.07 6.18 -10.21
CA THR A 77 3.35 6.91 -11.46
C THR A 77 2.90 8.37 -11.36
N PHE A 78 1.73 8.65 -10.79
CA PHE A 78 1.23 10.01 -10.61
C PHE A 78 2.11 10.83 -9.66
N LEU A 79 2.65 10.24 -8.59
CA LEU A 79 3.61 10.89 -7.70
C LEU A 79 4.93 11.17 -8.44
N LYS A 80 5.46 10.18 -9.16
CA LYS A 80 6.69 10.32 -9.94
C LYS A 80 6.59 11.44 -10.98
N THR A 81 5.43 11.60 -11.61
CA THR A 81 5.16 12.64 -12.61
C THR A 81 4.59 13.94 -12.02
N GLN A 82 4.50 14.02 -10.69
CA GLN A 82 4.02 15.18 -9.94
C GLN A 82 2.58 15.60 -10.29
N VAL A 83 1.76 14.67 -10.75
CA VAL A 83 0.32 14.90 -11.06
C VAL A 83 -0.51 14.99 -9.78
N ILE A 84 -0.07 14.29 -8.73
CA ILE A 84 -0.70 14.31 -7.40
C ILE A 84 0.34 14.65 -6.32
N ASP A 85 -0.15 15.16 -5.19
CA ASP A 85 0.67 15.50 -4.02
C ASP A 85 0.83 14.31 -3.07
N ALA A 86 -0.22 13.51 -2.95
CA ALA A 86 -0.26 12.36 -2.03
C ALA A 86 -1.20 11.25 -2.51
N GLY A 87 -1.03 10.08 -1.92
CA GLY A 87 -1.92 8.95 -2.10
C GLY A 87 -1.73 7.90 -1.00
N ILE A 88 -2.51 6.83 -1.07
CA ILE A 88 -2.35 5.68 -0.18
C ILE A 88 -2.25 4.42 -1.05
N MET A 89 -1.27 3.57 -0.75
CA MET A 89 -1.03 2.32 -1.46
C MET A 89 -0.41 1.28 -0.53
N TRP A 90 -0.33 0.03 -0.97
CA TRP A 90 0.39 -1.01 -0.24
C TRP A 90 1.89 -0.67 -0.11
N ASN A 91 2.46 -0.92 1.08
CA ASN A 91 3.88 -0.72 1.40
C ASN A 91 4.83 -1.39 0.40
N GLY A 92 4.58 -2.64 0.00
CA GLY A 92 5.41 -3.34 -0.99
C GLY A 92 5.38 -2.66 -2.36
N VAL A 93 4.24 -2.10 -2.79
CA VAL A 93 4.17 -1.31 -4.03
C VAL A 93 4.89 0.03 -3.86
N ALA A 94 4.69 0.72 -2.73
CA ALA A 94 5.41 1.97 -2.44
C ALA A 94 6.92 1.79 -2.51
N HIS A 95 7.44 0.66 -2.02
CA HIS A 95 8.86 0.33 -2.08
C HIS A 95 9.41 0.31 -3.51
N THR A 96 8.63 -0.13 -4.51
CA THR A 96 9.07 -0.14 -5.91
C THR A 96 9.27 1.26 -6.50
N PHE A 97 8.74 2.28 -5.83
CA PHE A 97 8.84 3.70 -6.22
C PHE A 97 9.70 4.52 -5.26
N LYS A 98 10.47 3.91 -4.35
CA LYS A 98 11.23 4.56 -3.27
C LYS A 98 12.15 5.71 -3.71
N ASP A 99 12.61 5.68 -4.97
CA ASP A 99 13.46 6.74 -5.53
C ASP A 99 12.64 7.98 -5.98
N SER A 100 11.33 7.84 -6.14
CA SER A 100 10.44 8.85 -6.72
C SER A 100 9.38 9.39 -5.75
N LEU A 101 9.22 8.77 -4.59
CA LEU A 101 8.26 9.19 -3.56
C LEU A 101 8.86 9.00 -2.16
N ASP A 102 8.22 9.59 -1.16
CA ASP A 102 8.49 9.33 0.24
C ASP A 102 7.27 8.72 0.93
N ILE A 103 7.51 7.83 1.90
CA ILE A 103 6.49 7.27 2.76
C ILE A 103 6.42 8.13 4.03
N VAL A 104 5.26 8.65 4.34
CA VAL A 104 5.01 9.34 5.61
C VAL A 104 4.74 8.27 6.67
N LYS A 105 5.55 8.25 7.72
CA LYS A 105 5.35 7.35 8.85
C LYS A 105 4.14 7.82 9.64
N THR A 106 3.06 7.09 9.54
CA THR A 106 1.86 7.26 10.36
C THR A 106 1.71 6.03 11.25
N PRO A 107 1.11 6.15 12.45
CA PRO A 107 0.69 4.97 13.18
C PRO A 107 -0.28 4.19 12.29
N TYR A 108 -0.11 2.86 12.24
CA TYR A 108 -1.07 2.00 11.54
C TYR A 108 -2.39 2.04 12.32
N GLU A 109 -3.42 2.57 11.69
CA GLU A 109 -4.74 2.72 12.28
C GLU A 109 -5.71 1.66 11.74
N TYR A 110 -5.18 0.57 11.20
CA TYR A 110 -5.95 -0.52 10.61
C TYR A 110 -6.10 -1.62 11.66
N ASP A 111 -7.34 -2.01 11.91
CA ASP A 111 -7.69 -3.02 12.93
C ASP A 111 -7.25 -4.44 12.52
N GLU A 112 -6.88 -4.65 11.24
CA GLU A 112 -6.49 -5.95 10.71
C GLU A 112 -5.21 -5.86 9.88
N GLU A 113 -4.24 -6.72 10.21
CA GLU A 113 -3.05 -6.94 9.41
C GLU A 113 -3.37 -7.88 8.23
N THR A 114 -2.93 -7.53 7.04
CA THR A 114 -3.09 -8.38 5.86
C THR A 114 -1.82 -9.21 5.67
N HIS A 115 -1.87 -10.45 6.14
CA HIS A 115 -0.74 -11.37 6.05
C HIS A 115 -0.54 -11.91 4.65
N VAL A 116 0.71 -12.11 4.26
CA VAL A 116 1.12 -12.68 2.96
C VAL A 116 1.66 -14.09 3.17
N TYR A 117 1.06 -15.04 2.47
CA TYR A 117 1.43 -16.45 2.55
C TYR A 117 1.87 -17.02 1.21
N ILE A 118 2.89 -17.89 1.26
CA ILE A 118 3.22 -18.81 0.16
C ILE A 118 2.59 -20.16 0.50
N MET A 119 1.81 -20.70 -0.43
CA MET A 119 1.10 -21.98 -0.26
C MET A 119 1.41 -22.91 -1.42
N GLY A 120 1.63 -24.20 -1.10
CA GLY A 120 1.71 -25.26 -2.09
C GLY A 120 0.33 -25.76 -2.48
N LEU A 121 0.15 -26.11 -3.75
CA LEU A 121 -1.10 -26.67 -4.25
C LEU A 121 -1.06 -28.20 -4.17
N ASN A 122 -2.11 -28.84 -3.66
CA ASN A 122 -2.19 -30.28 -3.42
C ASN A 122 -2.13 -31.14 -4.70
N HIS A 123 -2.43 -30.56 -5.86
CA HIS A 123 -2.45 -31.28 -7.14
C HIS A 123 -1.17 -31.10 -7.98
N THR A 124 -0.09 -30.59 -7.37
CA THR A 124 1.20 -30.51 -8.06
C THR A 124 1.74 -31.90 -8.40
N LYS A 125 2.33 -32.03 -9.59
CA LYS A 125 3.06 -33.24 -10.01
C LYS A 125 4.54 -33.23 -9.60
N GLN A 126 5.01 -32.16 -8.94
CA GLN A 126 6.41 -31.94 -8.57
C GLN A 126 6.55 -31.82 -7.04
N ALA A 127 6.16 -32.87 -6.33
CA ALA A 127 6.07 -32.87 -4.86
C ALA A 127 7.42 -32.57 -4.18
N GLU A 128 8.51 -33.16 -4.68
CA GLU A 128 9.86 -32.96 -4.10
C GLU A 128 10.34 -31.51 -4.30
N SER A 129 10.23 -30.97 -5.51
CA SER A 129 10.59 -29.57 -5.78
C SER A 129 9.73 -28.58 -4.98
N LEU A 130 8.44 -28.90 -4.79
CA LEU A 130 7.58 -28.10 -3.93
C LEU A 130 8.07 -28.11 -2.48
N LYS A 131 8.44 -29.28 -1.95
CA LYS A 131 8.95 -29.41 -0.59
C LYS A 131 10.21 -28.57 -0.39
N GLU A 132 11.18 -28.68 -1.29
CA GLU A 132 12.42 -27.89 -1.26
C GLU A 132 12.15 -26.39 -1.31
N PHE A 133 11.24 -25.96 -2.21
CA PHE A 133 10.84 -24.56 -2.32
C PHE A 133 10.15 -24.06 -1.04
N MET A 134 9.26 -24.84 -0.44
CA MET A 134 8.57 -24.46 0.79
C MET A 134 9.52 -24.38 1.99
N GLU A 135 10.55 -25.21 2.04
CA GLU A 135 11.62 -25.11 3.05
C GLU A 135 12.45 -23.83 2.85
N PHE A 136 12.84 -23.53 1.61
CA PHE A 136 13.51 -22.28 1.27
C PHE A 136 12.66 -21.07 1.64
N ALA A 137 11.37 -21.07 1.26
CA ALA A 137 10.44 -20.00 1.57
C ALA A 137 10.30 -19.78 3.09
N ARG A 138 10.27 -20.85 3.88
CA ARG A 138 10.21 -20.75 5.34
C ARG A 138 11.46 -20.13 5.94
N LYS A 139 12.65 -20.51 5.42
CA LYS A 139 13.94 -20.04 5.96
C LYS A 139 14.30 -18.62 5.50
N ARG A 140 14.02 -18.29 4.25
CA ARG A 140 14.51 -17.07 3.61
C ARG A 140 13.41 -16.09 3.22
N GLY A 141 12.17 -16.58 3.05
CA GLY A 141 11.03 -15.77 2.59
C GLY A 141 10.83 -14.49 3.40
N PRO A 142 10.69 -14.54 4.72
CA PRO A 142 10.45 -13.33 5.51
C PRO A 142 11.53 -12.26 5.34
N ALA A 143 12.81 -12.65 5.29
CA ALA A 143 13.91 -11.69 5.08
C ALA A 143 13.87 -11.07 3.68
N ILE A 144 13.63 -11.90 2.65
CA ILE A 144 13.53 -11.42 1.26
C ILE A 144 12.33 -10.47 1.12
N PHE A 145 11.16 -10.83 1.63
CA PHE A 145 9.98 -9.98 1.54
C PHE A 145 10.17 -8.65 2.28
N ALA A 146 10.87 -8.66 3.42
CA ALA A 146 11.20 -7.43 4.15
C ALA A 146 12.11 -6.48 3.32
N GLU A 147 13.05 -7.03 2.55
CA GLU A 147 13.90 -6.24 1.63
C GLU A 147 13.08 -5.52 0.53
N PHE A 148 11.90 -6.06 0.19
CA PHE A 148 10.96 -5.48 -0.77
C PHE A 148 9.85 -4.64 -0.12
N GLY A 149 10.02 -4.24 1.14
CA GLY A 149 9.11 -3.33 1.83
C GLY A 149 7.88 -3.99 2.45
N TYR A 150 7.80 -5.32 2.46
CA TYR A 150 6.79 -6.02 3.24
C TYR A 150 7.22 -6.01 4.70
N VAL A 151 6.37 -5.51 5.57
CA VAL A 151 6.67 -5.42 7.01
C VAL A 151 6.48 -6.76 7.70
N LYS A 152 7.08 -6.87 8.88
CA LYS A 152 7.05 -8.05 9.73
C LYS A 152 6.25 -7.76 10.97
#